data_1c78442f66a601c54f9b3367c0bc6a87
#
_entry.id   1c78442f66a601c54f9b3367c0bc6a87
#
_cell.length_a   1.000
_cell.length_b   1.000
_cell.length_c   1.000
_cell.angle_alpha   90.00
_cell.angle_beta   90.00
_cell.angle_gamma   90.00
#
_symmetry.space_group_name_H-M   'P 1'
#
loop_
_entity.id
_entity.type
_entity.pdbx_description
1 polymer ?
#
loop_
_entity_poly.entity_id
_entity_poly.type
_entity_poly.pdbx_seq_one_letter_code
_entity_poly.pdbx_strand_id
1 'polypeptide(L)'
;MSDAYIVCSQLSFAWPDDTQVFEDLSFSVPGGRTGLVAPNGAGKSTLLRLIAGELPLGGGRVSVDGTLGYLPQSLPLTGNLTVAEVLGIAPVLAALDSVESGDAAEEHFTTIGSDWDIEERTRAQLDRLGLGELPFDRRLATLSGGQVVSLGLAAQLLRRPDVLLLDEPTNNLDLDARHKLYDVLDEWNGCLLLVSHDRVLLDRMDRIAELDGGEIRFYGGNFTEYESSVDAAREVAEKNIRNAEQDVKREKRELQQARERAARRASNAARNLGNAGLPKIFAGTMKRNAQESAGKANETHSARVESAKARLDAAGRALRDEQRIAVELPDTNVPSGRTVFSGDRIQFRFGEREVFADGGADLAIRGPERIAVTGPNGAGKSTLLKIIRGELTPSGGEITRAEGRVAYVSQRLDLLDLNLTVAENLAVFAPDMPAPQRMNLLARFLFRGSRVHLPVGSLSGGERLRATLACVLFTEPAPQLLLLDEPTNNLDLVSVAQLESALNAYQGAFVVVSHDERFLSEVKVERWLRLSDGRLREVAAPAALTPGGAHA
;
A
#
# COMPACT_ATOMS: atom_id res chain seq x y z
N MET A 1 -23.33 -14.77 -23.80
CA MET A 1 -23.45 -14.87 -22.35
C MET A 1 -22.02 -14.83 -21.85
N SER A 2 -21.62 -13.87 -21.03
CA SER A 2 -20.26 -13.85 -20.51
C SER A 2 -20.13 -15.02 -19.53
N ASP A 3 -19.17 -15.91 -19.77
CA ASP A 3 -18.82 -17.00 -18.87
C ASP A 3 -18.25 -16.40 -17.58
N ALA A 4 -19.14 -16.01 -16.66
CA ALA A 4 -18.75 -15.46 -15.37
C ALA A 4 -18.53 -16.63 -14.40
N TYR A 5 -17.32 -16.79 -13.93
CA TYR A 5 -16.95 -17.82 -12.95
C TYR A 5 -17.36 -17.46 -11.52
N ILE A 6 -17.38 -16.17 -11.17
CA ILE A 6 -17.83 -15.70 -9.85
C ILE A 6 -18.94 -14.68 -10.05
N VAL A 7 -20.07 -14.86 -9.39
CA VAL A 7 -21.19 -13.92 -9.40
C VAL A 7 -21.62 -13.63 -7.98
N CYS A 8 -21.51 -12.37 -7.59
CA CYS A 8 -22.02 -11.84 -6.34
C CYS A 8 -23.24 -10.96 -6.60
N SER A 9 -24.36 -11.22 -5.93
CA SER A 9 -25.61 -10.47 -6.07
C SER A 9 -26.09 -9.98 -4.72
N GLN A 10 -26.18 -8.65 -4.56
CA GLN A 10 -26.65 -7.97 -3.35
C GLN A 10 -25.95 -8.45 -2.08
N LEU A 11 -24.63 -8.69 -2.19
CA LEU A 11 -23.80 -9.17 -1.10
C LEU A 11 -23.76 -8.14 0.02
N SER A 12 -24.20 -8.56 1.21
CA SER A 12 -24.13 -7.72 2.41
C SER A 12 -23.45 -8.48 3.53
N PHE A 13 -22.57 -7.79 4.27
CA PHE A 13 -21.84 -8.36 5.39
C PHE A 13 -21.49 -7.29 6.43
N ALA A 14 -21.70 -7.62 7.69
CA ALA A 14 -21.22 -6.86 8.84
C ALA A 14 -20.51 -7.78 9.84
N TRP A 15 -19.54 -7.26 10.55
CA TRP A 15 -18.89 -7.98 11.64
C TRP A 15 -19.80 -8.08 12.86
N PRO A 16 -19.51 -8.97 13.84
CA PRO A 16 -20.34 -9.14 15.05
C PRO A 16 -20.46 -7.90 15.94
N ASP A 17 -19.63 -6.89 15.73
CA ASP A 17 -19.65 -5.58 16.38
C ASP A 17 -20.47 -4.53 15.60
N ASP A 18 -21.32 -4.98 14.67
CA ASP A 18 -22.13 -4.17 13.77
C ASP A 18 -21.32 -3.28 12.79
N THR A 19 -20.02 -3.50 12.65
CA THR A 19 -19.22 -2.79 11.65
C THR A 19 -19.61 -3.27 10.26
N GLN A 20 -20.32 -2.43 9.49
CA GLN A 20 -20.72 -2.70 8.11
C GLN A 20 -19.50 -2.72 7.19
N VAL A 21 -19.34 -3.81 6.40
CA VAL A 21 -18.27 -3.95 5.40
C VAL A 21 -18.82 -3.82 4.00
N PHE A 22 -19.91 -4.53 3.69
CA PHE A 22 -20.59 -4.49 2.40
C PHE A 22 -22.09 -4.31 2.57
N GLU A 23 -22.69 -3.52 1.67
CA GLU A 23 -24.14 -3.31 1.57
C GLU A 23 -24.54 -3.39 0.09
N ASP A 24 -25.35 -4.38 -0.25
CA ASP A 24 -25.90 -4.64 -1.59
C ASP A 24 -24.85 -4.70 -2.74
N LEU A 25 -23.62 -5.13 -2.43
CA LEU A 25 -22.52 -5.23 -3.41
C LEU A 25 -22.85 -6.27 -4.48
N SER A 26 -22.85 -5.87 -5.76
CA SER A 26 -23.13 -6.76 -6.88
C SER A 26 -22.07 -6.63 -7.96
N PHE A 27 -21.48 -7.75 -8.37
CA PHE A 27 -20.46 -7.79 -9.43
C PHE A 27 -20.30 -9.21 -9.97
N SER A 28 -19.58 -9.33 -11.09
CA SER A 28 -19.19 -10.62 -11.66
C SER A 28 -17.74 -10.60 -12.11
N VAL A 29 -17.05 -11.74 -11.92
CA VAL A 29 -15.67 -11.93 -12.38
C VAL A 29 -15.69 -12.99 -13.48
N PRO A 30 -15.33 -12.64 -14.72
CA PRO A 30 -15.21 -13.60 -15.81
C PRO A 30 -13.86 -14.34 -15.75
N GLY A 31 -13.67 -15.32 -16.63
CA GLY A 31 -12.38 -16.00 -16.79
C GLY A 31 -11.21 -15.06 -17.10
N GLY A 32 -9.99 -15.53 -16.90
CA GLY A 32 -8.76 -14.75 -16.98
C GLY A 32 -8.33 -14.20 -15.60
N ARG A 33 -7.32 -13.35 -15.61
CA ARG A 33 -6.64 -12.88 -14.40
C ARG A 33 -7.14 -11.49 -13.99
N THR A 34 -7.71 -11.39 -12.81
CA THR A 34 -8.24 -10.13 -12.24
C THR A 34 -7.50 -9.77 -10.97
N GLY A 35 -6.86 -8.59 -10.94
CA GLY A 35 -6.26 -8.01 -9.75
C GLY A 35 -7.29 -7.16 -9.00
N LEU A 36 -7.50 -7.42 -7.71
CA LEU A 36 -8.37 -6.62 -6.85
C LEU A 36 -7.55 -5.65 -6.00
N VAL A 37 -7.74 -4.37 -6.22
CA VAL A 37 -7.07 -3.29 -5.49
C VAL A 37 -8.08 -2.51 -4.65
N ALA A 38 -7.65 -2.08 -3.47
CA ALA A 38 -8.41 -1.20 -2.58
C ALA A 38 -7.52 -0.69 -1.45
N PRO A 39 -7.89 0.38 -0.74
CA PRO A 39 -7.22 0.78 0.49
C PRO A 39 -7.25 -0.32 1.56
N ASN A 40 -6.29 -0.26 2.51
CA ASN A 40 -6.31 -1.17 3.64
C ASN A 40 -7.56 -0.94 4.49
N GLY A 41 -8.18 -2.05 4.93
CA GLY A 41 -9.43 -2.02 5.68
C GLY A 41 -10.70 -1.95 4.83
N ALA A 42 -10.61 -1.84 3.50
CA ALA A 42 -11.79 -1.80 2.61
C ALA A 42 -12.53 -3.16 2.48
N GLY A 43 -12.01 -4.22 3.10
CA GLY A 43 -12.70 -5.53 3.10
C GLY A 43 -12.23 -6.52 2.03
N LYS A 44 -11.05 -6.31 1.38
CA LYS A 44 -10.52 -7.23 0.34
C LYS A 44 -10.49 -8.69 0.78
N SER A 45 -9.80 -8.98 1.88
CA SER A 45 -9.72 -10.34 2.45
C SER A 45 -11.08 -10.88 2.90
N THR A 46 -11.94 -10.00 3.43
CA THR A 46 -13.32 -10.36 3.82
C THR A 46 -14.11 -10.79 2.59
N LEU A 47 -13.97 -10.08 1.47
CA LEU A 47 -14.62 -10.43 0.21
C LEU A 47 -14.17 -11.80 -0.30
N LEU A 48 -12.86 -12.07 -0.32
CA LEU A 48 -12.35 -13.39 -0.73
C LEU A 48 -12.87 -14.51 0.17
N ARG A 49 -12.91 -14.30 1.50
CA ARG A 49 -13.44 -15.28 2.44
C ARG A 49 -14.94 -15.53 2.30
N LEU A 50 -15.73 -14.51 1.95
CA LEU A 50 -17.15 -14.67 1.63
C LEU A 50 -17.34 -15.47 0.34
N ILE A 51 -16.53 -15.22 -0.71
CA ILE A 51 -16.56 -15.98 -1.95
C ILE A 51 -16.12 -17.43 -1.70
N ALA A 52 -15.10 -17.64 -0.86
CA ALA A 52 -14.62 -18.96 -0.48
C ALA A 52 -15.60 -19.75 0.43
N GLY A 53 -16.64 -19.09 0.94
CA GLY A 53 -17.60 -19.72 1.87
C GLY A 53 -17.07 -19.91 3.30
N GLU A 54 -15.95 -19.26 3.66
CA GLU A 54 -15.40 -19.30 5.03
C GLU A 54 -16.17 -18.41 6.00
N LEU A 55 -16.88 -17.40 5.49
CA LEU A 55 -17.72 -16.50 6.28
C LEU A 55 -19.18 -16.64 5.82
N PRO A 56 -20.13 -16.62 6.76
CA PRO A 56 -21.56 -16.60 6.42
C PRO A 56 -21.93 -15.26 5.81
N LEU A 57 -22.80 -15.29 4.79
CA LEU A 57 -23.36 -14.07 4.20
C LEU A 57 -24.35 -13.41 5.17
N GLY A 58 -24.29 -12.08 5.31
CA GLY A 58 -25.33 -11.30 5.98
C GLY A 58 -26.58 -11.11 5.10
N GLY A 59 -26.39 -11.11 3.77
CA GLY A 59 -27.45 -11.01 2.77
C GLY A 59 -26.90 -11.26 1.36
N GLY A 60 -27.81 -11.46 0.41
CA GLY A 60 -27.44 -11.69 -0.97
C GLY A 60 -27.02 -13.13 -1.29
N ARG A 61 -26.29 -13.29 -2.40
CA ARG A 61 -25.86 -14.61 -2.90
C ARG A 61 -24.49 -14.52 -3.57
N VAL A 62 -23.67 -15.54 -3.33
CA VAL A 62 -22.43 -15.82 -4.07
C VAL A 62 -22.59 -17.12 -4.85
N SER A 63 -22.19 -17.13 -6.11
CA SER A 63 -22.15 -18.33 -6.96
C SER A 63 -20.77 -18.41 -7.60
N VAL A 64 -20.14 -19.58 -7.49
CA VAL A 64 -18.87 -19.90 -8.13
C VAL A 64 -19.12 -21.07 -9.08
N ASP A 65 -18.65 -20.96 -10.32
CA ASP A 65 -18.74 -22.01 -11.32
C ASP A 65 -17.44 -22.81 -11.35
N GLY A 66 -17.54 -24.11 -11.11
CA GLY A 66 -16.39 -25.02 -11.02
C GLY A 66 -15.81 -25.17 -9.61
N THR A 67 -14.62 -25.75 -9.57
CA THR A 67 -13.86 -26.02 -8.33
C THR A 67 -13.08 -24.78 -7.88
N LEU A 68 -13.14 -24.50 -6.58
CA LEU A 68 -12.54 -23.31 -5.98
C LEU A 68 -11.28 -23.68 -5.18
N GLY A 69 -10.17 -22.98 -5.47
CA GLY A 69 -8.97 -22.91 -4.64
C GLY A 69 -8.86 -21.56 -3.94
N TYR A 70 -8.52 -21.55 -2.67
CA TYR A 70 -8.31 -20.31 -1.93
C TYR A 70 -7.02 -20.36 -1.11
N LEU A 71 -6.17 -19.35 -1.31
CA LEU A 71 -4.96 -19.12 -0.52
C LEU A 71 -5.18 -17.85 0.33
N PRO A 72 -5.40 -17.98 1.65
CA PRO A 72 -5.54 -16.84 2.54
C PRO A 72 -4.21 -16.14 2.80
N GLN A 73 -4.27 -14.87 3.19
CA GLN A 73 -3.10 -14.03 3.53
C GLN A 73 -2.21 -14.65 4.61
N SER A 74 -2.79 -15.32 5.59
CA SER A 74 -2.07 -16.06 6.63
C SER A 74 -2.57 -17.50 6.66
N LEU A 75 -1.70 -18.43 6.30
CA LEU A 75 -2.00 -19.84 6.53
C LEU A 75 -1.97 -20.12 8.04
N PRO A 76 -2.99 -20.80 8.60
CA PRO A 76 -2.95 -21.20 9.99
C PRO A 76 -1.74 -22.13 10.19
N LEU A 77 -0.67 -21.60 10.80
CA LEU A 77 0.52 -22.34 11.15
C LEU A 77 0.20 -23.25 12.35
N THR A 78 -0.57 -24.30 12.12
CA THR A 78 -0.61 -25.43 13.05
C THR A 78 0.74 -26.16 12.92
N GLY A 79 1.71 -25.71 13.75
CA GLY A 79 3.14 -26.01 13.60
C GLY A 79 3.54 -27.49 13.60
N ASN A 80 2.60 -28.39 13.80
CA ASN A 80 2.82 -29.83 13.81
C ASN A 80 2.58 -30.51 12.45
N LEU A 81 1.93 -29.84 11.48
CA LEU A 81 1.65 -30.43 10.17
C LEU A 81 2.94 -30.62 9.36
N THR A 82 3.01 -31.72 8.64
CA THR A 82 4.04 -32.03 7.65
C THR A 82 3.71 -31.41 6.29
N VAL A 83 4.70 -31.32 5.41
CA VAL A 83 4.53 -30.89 4.02
C VAL A 83 3.49 -31.76 3.30
N ALA A 84 3.56 -33.10 3.45
CA ALA A 84 2.58 -34.02 2.85
C ALA A 84 1.15 -33.78 3.34
N GLU A 85 0.96 -33.48 4.62
CA GLU A 85 -0.37 -33.18 5.20
C GLU A 85 -0.94 -31.86 4.66
N VAL A 86 -0.12 -30.82 4.50
CA VAL A 86 -0.55 -29.53 3.93
C VAL A 86 -0.92 -29.66 2.46
N LEU A 87 -0.15 -30.45 1.71
CA LEU A 87 -0.44 -30.74 0.29
C LEU A 87 -1.67 -31.65 0.12
N GLY A 88 -2.13 -32.29 1.22
CA GLY A 88 -3.27 -33.21 1.20
C GLY A 88 -2.95 -34.58 0.59
N ILE A 89 -1.65 -34.91 0.45
CA ILE A 89 -1.18 -36.16 -0.20
C ILE A 89 -0.79 -37.25 0.80
N ALA A 90 -0.70 -36.93 2.08
CA ALA A 90 -0.23 -37.86 3.12
C ALA A 90 -0.97 -39.22 3.13
N PRO A 91 -2.32 -39.27 3.01
CA PRO A 91 -3.02 -40.57 2.97
C PRO A 91 -2.64 -41.43 1.75
N VAL A 92 -2.46 -40.78 0.57
CA VAL A 92 -2.12 -41.49 -0.67
C VAL A 92 -0.67 -41.99 -0.60
N LEU A 93 0.26 -41.19 -0.10
CA LEU A 93 1.65 -41.62 0.10
C LEU A 93 1.74 -42.84 1.07
N ALA A 94 1.01 -42.79 2.19
CA ALA A 94 0.97 -43.91 3.14
C ALA A 94 0.38 -45.19 2.52
N ALA A 95 -0.64 -45.02 1.66
CA ALA A 95 -1.21 -46.18 0.96
C ALA A 95 -0.25 -46.75 -0.10
N LEU A 96 0.50 -45.90 -0.82
CA LEU A 96 1.56 -46.31 -1.75
C LEU A 96 2.66 -47.07 -1.05
N ASP A 97 3.18 -46.54 0.06
CA ASP A 97 4.20 -47.22 0.89
C ASP A 97 3.73 -48.60 1.39
N SER A 98 2.44 -48.70 1.77
CA SER A 98 1.85 -49.98 2.22
C SER A 98 1.81 -51.01 1.09
N VAL A 99 1.36 -50.59 -0.11
CA VAL A 99 1.33 -51.46 -1.29
C VAL A 99 2.76 -51.89 -1.70
N GLU A 100 3.72 -50.97 -1.70
CA GLU A 100 5.13 -51.28 -2.01
C GLU A 100 5.76 -52.24 -0.97
N SER A 101 5.35 -52.16 0.28
CA SER A 101 5.78 -53.06 1.35
C SER A 101 5.10 -54.45 1.28
N GLY A 102 4.16 -54.67 0.34
CA GLY A 102 3.49 -55.92 0.08
C GLY A 102 2.12 -56.06 0.73
N ASP A 103 1.56 -54.99 1.33
CA ASP A 103 0.19 -55.01 1.83
C ASP A 103 -0.79 -54.67 0.70
N ALA A 104 -1.47 -55.70 0.19
CA ALA A 104 -2.43 -55.59 -0.91
C ALA A 104 -3.91 -55.40 -0.44
N ALA A 105 -4.13 -54.79 0.71
CA ALA A 105 -5.48 -54.51 1.19
C ALA A 105 -6.26 -53.57 0.22
N GLU A 106 -7.52 -53.90 -0.04
CA GLU A 106 -8.38 -53.16 -1.02
C GLU A 106 -8.53 -51.68 -0.65
N GLU A 107 -8.47 -51.33 0.62
CA GLU A 107 -8.56 -49.95 1.10
C GLU A 107 -7.38 -49.09 0.62
N HIS A 108 -6.17 -49.62 0.45
CA HIS A 108 -5.02 -48.89 -0.08
C HIS A 108 -5.26 -48.53 -1.55
N PHE A 109 -5.73 -49.48 -2.37
CA PHE A 109 -6.05 -49.23 -3.78
C PHE A 109 -7.19 -48.22 -3.93
N THR A 110 -8.17 -48.28 -3.02
CA THR A 110 -9.28 -47.29 -3.00
C THR A 110 -8.76 -45.89 -2.64
N THR A 111 -7.85 -45.77 -1.68
CA THR A 111 -7.23 -44.52 -1.26
C THR A 111 -6.34 -43.93 -2.36
N ILE A 112 -5.55 -44.75 -3.05
CA ILE A 112 -4.70 -44.32 -4.16
C ILE A 112 -5.58 -43.90 -5.37
N GLY A 113 -6.62 -44.68 -5.68
CA GLY A 113 -7.50 -44.42 -6.81
C GLY A 113 -6.73 -44.23 -8.12
N SER A 114 -6.76 -43.03 -8.69
CA SER A 114 -6.02 -42.64 -9.91
C SER A 114 -4.65 -41.98 -9.62
N ASP A 115 -4.30 -41.73 -8.37
CA ASP A 115 -3.17 -40.89 -7.96
C ASP A 115 -1.86 -41.65 -7.76
N TRP A 116 -1.58 -42.67 -8.60
CA TRP A 116 -0.35 -43.46 -8.58
C TRP A 116 0.91 -42.62 -8.84
N ASP A 117 0.79 -41.50 -9.55
CA ASP A 117 1.84 -40.56 -9.89
C ASP A 117 1.89 -39.32 -8.96
N ILE A 118 1.19 -39.38 -7.82
CA ILE A 118 1.02 -38.22 -6.92
C ILE A 118 2.35 -37.63 -6.45
N GLU A 119 3.32 -38.49 -6.14
CA GLU A 119 4.63 -38.05 -5.69
C GLU A 119 5.37 -37.27 -6.78
N GLU A 120 5.43 -37.82 -8.00
CA GLU A 120 6.13 -37.22 -9.13
C GLU A 120 5.47 -35.89 -9.54
N ARG A 121 4.14 -35.89 -9.63
CA ARG A 121 3.35 -34.69 -9.93
C ARG A 121 3.50 -33.60 -8.87
N THR A 122 3.56 -34.00 -7.59
CA THR A 122 3.80 -33.08 -6.48
C THR A 122 5.21 -32.50 -6.52
N ARG A 123 6.23 -33.33 -6.77
CA ARG A 123 7.61 -32.86 -6.93
C ARG A 123 7.71 -31.82 -8.06
N ALA A 124 7.16 -32.12 -9.23
CA ALA A 124 7.14 -31.18 -10.35
C ALA A 124 6.47 -29.85 -9.98
N GLN A 125 5.38 -29.86 -9.23
CA GLN A 125 4.70 -28.64 -8.79
C GLN A 125 5.52 -27.86 -7.74
N LEU A 126 6.19 -28.56 -6.82
CA LEU A 126 7.08 -27.94 -5.84
C LEU A 126 8.33 -27.34 -6.51
N ASP A 127 8.91 -28.01 -7.52
CA ASP A 127 10.05 -27.50 -8.30
C ASP A 127 9.74 -26.16 -8.96
N ARG A 128 8.56 -26.02 -9.57
CA ARG A 128 8.09 -24.76 -10.19
C ARG A 128 8.08 -23.61 -9.19
N LEU A 129 7.80 -23.89 -7.92
CA LEU A 129 7.77 -22.91 -6.83
C LEU A 129 9.08 -22.84 -6.04
N GLY A 130 10.13 -23.58 -6.48
CA GLY A 130 11.44 -23.61 -5.85
C GLY A 130 11.51 -24.36 -4.54
N LEU A 131 10.63 -25.33 -4.34
CA LEU A 131 10.54 -26.19 -3.18
C LEU A 131 10.80 -27.67 -3.50
N GLY A 132 11.36 -28.00 -4.67
CA GLY A 132 11.52 -29.39 -5.13
C GLY A 132 12.32 -30.30 -4.23
N GLU A 133 13.32 -29.77 -3.54
CA GLU A 133 14.14 -30.52 -2.59
C GLU A 133 13.50 -30.64 -1.18
N LEU A 134 12.30 -30.09 -0.99
CA LEU A 134 11.65 -30.09 0.32
C LEU A 134 11.15 -31.48 0.70
N PRO A 135 11.64 -32.11 1.81
CA PRO A 135 11.14 -33.40 2.23
C PRO A 135 9.65 -33.37 2.62
N PHE A 136 8.89 -34.40 2.28
CA PHE A 136 7.46 -34.48 2.56
C PHE A 136 7.12 -34.59 4.05
N ASP A 137 8.03 -35.19 4.84
CA ASP A 137 7.93 -35.34 6.29
C ASP A 137 8.35 -34.10 7.08
N ARG A 138 8.90 -33.08 6.38
CA ARG A 138 9.35 -31.85 7.03
C ARG A 138 8.18 -31.09 7.62
N ARG A 139 8.36 -30.57 8.85
CA ARG A 139 7.32 -29.81 9.57
C ARG A 139 7.24 -28.36 9.14
N LEU A 140 6.03 -27.81 9.04
CA LEU A 140 5.78 -26.41 8.69
C LEU A 140 6.53 -25.43 9.59
N ALA A 141 6.60 -25.71 10.90
CA ALA A 141 7.28 -24.84 11.85
C ALA A 141 8.77 -24.58 11.54
N THR A 142 9.38 -25.39 10.68
CA THR A 142 10.78 -25.25 10.26
C THR A 142 10.96 -24.51 8.94
N LEU A 143 9.85 -24.13 8.29
CA LEU A 143 9.84 -23.42 7.02
C LEU A 143 9.86 -21.91 7.23
N SER A 144 10.44 -21.19 6.27
CA SER A 144 10.30 -19.74 6.22
C SER A 144 8.88 -19.32 5.83
N GLY A 145 8.47 -18.10 6.18
CA GLY A 145 7.14 -17.59 5.79
C GLY A 145 6.89 -17.67 4.28
N GLY A 146 7.91 -17.38 3.46
CA GLY A 146 7.82 -17.50 2.00
C GLY A 146 7.62 -18.96 1.54
N GLN A 147 8.37 -19.90 2.12
CA GLN A 147 8.19 -21.33 1.82
C GLN A 147 6.77 -21.82 2.18
N VAL A 148 6.21 -21.32 3.27
CA VAL A 148 4.83 -21.65 3.68
C VAL A 148 3.81 -21.16 2.66
N VAL A 149 3.95 -19.93 2.17
CA VAL A 149 3.07 -19.36 1.14
C VAL A 149 3.19 -20.16 -0.17
N SER A 150 4.41 -20.42 -0.65
CA SER A 150 4.64 -21.24 -1.84
C SER A 150 4.08 -22.65 -1.71
N LEU A 151 4.21 -23.27 -0.53
CA LEU A 151 3.63 -24.59 -0.24
C LEU A 151 2.10 -24.55 -0.27
N GLY A 152 1.49 -23.53 0.33
CA GLY A 152 0.03 -23.32 0.29
C GLY A 152 -0.49 -23.16 -1.13
N LEU A 153 0.24 -22.41 -1.96
CA LEU A 153 -0.10 -22.28 -3.39
C LEU A 153 0.03 -23.63 -4.11
N ALA A 154 1.12 -24.38 -3.89
CA ALA A 154 1.28 -25.73 -4.44
C ALA A 154 0.09 -26.64 -4.09
N ALA A 155 -0.37 -26.60 -2.84
CA ALA A 155 -1.52 -27.36 -2.38
C ALA A 155 -2.82 -26.99 -3.14
N GLN A 156 -3.02 -25.71 -3.45
CA GLN A 156 -4.19 -25.30 -4.26
C GLN A 156 -4.05 -25.77 -5.72
N LEU A 157 -2.87 -25.59 -6.32
CA LEU A 157 -2.62 -25.93 -7.73
C LEU A 157 -2.70 -27.45 -8.00
N LEU A 158 -2.29 -28.29 -7.03
CA LEU A 158 -2.43 -29.75 -7.14
C LEU A 158 -3.89 -30.20 -7.29
N ARG A 159 -4.84 -29.46 -6.73
CA ARG A 159 -6.28 -29.72 -6.84
C ARG A 159 -6.85 -29.33 -8.20
N ARG A 160 -6.07 -28.63 -9.04
CA ARG A 160 -6.49 -28.13 -10.38
C ARG A 160 -7.82 -27.36 -10.34
N PRO A 161 -7.93 -26.30 -9.53
CA PRO A 161 -9.18 -25.56 -9.41
C PRO A 161 -9.49 -24.81 -10.71
N ASP A 162 -10.80 -24.60 -10.99
CA ASP A 162 -11.29 -23.76 -12.11
C ASP A 162 -11.20 -22.28 -11.73
N VAL A 163 -11.38 -21.98 -10.44
CA VAL A 163 -11.31 -20.64 -9.85
C VAL A 163 -10.25 -20.61 -8.75
N LEU A 164 -9.33 -19.66 -8.82
CA LEU A 164 -8.28 -19.48 -7.82
C LEU A 164 -8.38 -18.09 -7.19
N LEU A 165 -8.53 -18.07 -5.86
CA LEU A 165 -8.53 -16.85 -5.05
C LEU A 165 -7.20 -16.76 -4.30
N LEU A 166 -6.48 -15.65 -4.45
CA LEU A 166 -5.21 -15.42 -3.76
C LEU A 166 -5.27 -14.11 -2.97
N ASP A 167 -4.95 -14.17 -1.67
CA ASP A 167 -4.94 -13.02 -0.79
C ASP A 167 -3.51 -12.66 -0.38
N GLU A 168 -2.95 -11.61 -1.00
CA GLU A 168 -1.58 -11.11 -0.79
C GLU A 168 -0.50 -12.20 -0.86
N PRO A 169 -0.42 -12.99 -1.95
CA PRO A 169 0.49 -14.12 -2.04
C PRO A 169 1.98 -13.73 -2.13
N THR A 170 2.29 -12.46 -2.40
CA THR A 170 3.66 -11.93 -2.46
C THR A 170 4.24 -11.55 -1.10
N ASN A 171 3.41 -11.50 -0.05
CA ASN A 171 3.87 -11.16 1.29
C ASN A 171 4.85 -12.20 1.80
N ASN A 172 5.96 -11.72 2.40
CA ASN A 172 7.05 -12.54 2.93
C ASN A 172 7.85 -13.36 1.89
N LEU A 173 7.58 -13.22 0.59
CA LEU A 173 8.40 -13.79 -0.46
C LEU A 173 9.62 -12.90 -0.73
N ASP A 174 10.78 -13.53 -0.87
CA ASP A 174 11.95 -12.83 -1.46
C ASP A 174 11.81 -12.72 -2.99
N LEU A 175 12.72 -12.00 -3.61
CA LEU A 175 12.64 -11.69 -5.03
C LEU A 175 12.60 -12.95 -5.92
N ASP A 176 13.43 -13.95 -5.59
CA ASP A 176 13.51 -15.18 -6.38
C ASP A 176 12.19 -16.00 -6.26
N ALA A 177 11.58 -16.03 -5.07
CA ALA A 177 10.29 -16.69 -4.86
C ALA A 177 9.13 -15.91 -5.52
N ARG A 178 9.17 -14.57 -5.55
CA ARG A 178 8.19 -13.75 -6.28
C ARG A 178 8.22 -14.04 -7.78
N HIS A 179 9.40 -14.09 -8.40
CA HIS A 179 9.51 -14.40 -9.82
C HIS A 179 8.92 -15.77 -10.15
N LYS A 180 9.19 -16.80 -9.34
CA LYS A 180 8.58 -18.14 -9.53
C LYS A 180 7.05 -18.10 -9.39
N LEU A 181 6.53 -17.33 -8.43
CA LEU A 181 5.08 -17.10 -8.32
C LEU A 181 4.53 -16.45 -9.59
N TYR A 182 5.19 -15.43 -10.13
CA TYR A 182 4.76 -14.75 -11.34
C TYR A 182 4.69 -15.71 -12.53
N ASP A 183 5.75 -16.52 -12.74
CA ASP A 183 5.81 -17.50 -13.82
C ASP A 183 4.66 -18.51 -13.73
N VAL A 184 4.36 -19.00 -12.52
CA VAL A 184 3.25 -19.93 -12.29
C VAL A 184 1.88 -19.28 -12.59
N LEU A 185 1.69 -18.01 -12.23
CA LEU A 185 0.44 -17.29 -12.47
C LEU A 185 0.29 -16.84 -13.93
N ASP A 186 1.39 -16.62 -14.66
CA ASP A 186 1.36 -16.32 -16.09
C ASP A 186 0.84 -17.50 -16.91
N GLU A 187 1.11 -18.74 -16.49
CA GLU A 187 0.61 -19.95 -17.13
C GLU A 187 -0.83 -20.32 -16.71
N TRP A 188 -1.43 -19.55 -15.79
CA TRP A 188 -2.78 -19.83 -15.30
C TRP A 188 -3.84 -19.53 -16.36
N ASN A 189 -4.70 -20.50 -16.65
CA ASN A 189 -5.73 -20.41 -17.71
C ASN A 189 -7.18 -20.40 -17.18
N GLY A 190 -7.40 -20.52 -15.86
CA GLY A 190 -8.71 -20.45 -15.21
C GLY A 190 -9.12 -19.03 -14.84
N CYS A 191 -10.11 -18.93 -13.96
CA CYS A 191 -10.46 -17.65 -13.32
C CYS A 191 -9.53 -17.39 -12.13
N LEU A 192 -8.76 -16.32 -12.17
CA LEU A 192 -7.94 -15.83 -11.05
C LEU A 192 -8.53 -14.54 -10.51
N LEU A 193 -8.78 -14.48 -9.20
CA LEU A 193 -9.04 -13.25 -8.47
C LEU A 193 -7.95 -13.08 -7.42
N LEU A 194 -7.07 -12.10 -7.64
CA LEU A 194 -5.88 -11.84 -6.84
C LEU A 194 -6.00 -10.52 -6.10
N VAL A 195 -5.89 -10.55 -4.78
CA VAL A 195 -5.62 -9.34 -3.97
C VAL A 195 -4.12 -9.19 -3.83
N SER A 196 -3.57 -8.07 -4.27
CA SER A 196 -2.14 -7.76 -4.09
C SER A 196 -1.87 -6.26 -4.10
N HIS A 197 -0.77 -5.89 -3.45
CA HIS A 197 -0.16 -4.56 -3.53
C HIS A 197 1.15 -4.59 -4.34
N ASP A 198 1.51 -5.73 -4.89
CA ASP A 198 2.67 -5.92 -5.76
C ASP A 198 2.32 -5.45 -7.18
N ARG A 199 2.86 -4.29 -7.55
CA ARG A 199 2.58 -3.64 -8.84
C ARG A 199 3.11 -4.43 -10.03
N VAL A 200 4.22 -5.17 -9.87
CA VAL A 200 4.78 -6.03 -10.92
C VAL A 200 3.84 -7.21 -11.18
N LEU A 201 3.28 -7.80 -10.12
CA LEU A 201 2.28 -8.86 -10.26
C LEU A 201 0.96 -8.33 -10.84
N LEU A 202 0.50 -7.17 -10.42
CA LEU A 202 -0.72 -6.54 -10.94
C LEU A 202 -0.59 -6.14 -12.42
N ASP A 203 0.62 -5.84 -12.91
CA ASP A 203 0.88 -5.57 -14.34
C ASP A 203 0.77 -6.83 -15.22
N ARG A 204 0.72 -8.03 -14.61
CA ARG A 204 0.50 -9.31 -15.31
C ARG A 204 -0.98 -9.71 -15.37
N MET A 205 -1.87 -8.90 -14.80
CA MET A 205 -3.31 -9.14 -14.82
C MET A 205 -3.95 -8.65 -16.13
N ASP A 206 -5.03 -9.31 -16.55
CA ASP A 206 -5.79 -8.95 -17.76
C ASP A 206 -6.74 -7.78 -17.48
N ARG A 207 -7.09 -7.55 -16.22
CA ARG A 207 -7.94 -6.46 -15.74
C ARG A 207 -7.70 -6.16 -14.26
N ILE A 208 -8.05 -4.93 -13.86
CA ILE A 208 -8.03 -4.50 -12.47
C ILE A 208 -9.46 -4.24 -12.00
N ALA A 209 -9.81 -4.80 -10.85
CA ALA A 209 -11.03 -4.51 -10.12
C ALA A 209 -10.67 -3.58 -8.94
N GLU A 210 -11.31 -2.45 -8.83
CA GLU A 210 -11.12 -1.50 -7.75
C GLU A 210 -12.32 -1.54 -6.81
N LEU A 211 -12.08 -1.82 -5.55
CA LEU A 211 -13.10 -1.76 -4.49
C LEU A 211 -12.96 -0.42 -3.75
N ASP A 212 -13.93 0.47 -3.94
CA ASP A 212 -13.96 1.79 -3.33
C ASP A 212 -15.38 2.17 -2.92
N GLY A 213 -15.56 2.66 -1.69
CA GLY A 213 -16.84 3.13 -1.17
C GLY A 213 -17.98 2.09 -1.21
N GLY A 214 -17.67 0.79 -1.16
CA GLY A 214 -18.67 -0.29 -1.25
C GLY A 214 -19.08 -0.64 -2.67
N GLU A 215 -18.41 -0.11 -3.70
CA GLU A 215 -18.61 -0.45 -5.10
C GLU A 215 -17.37 -1.14 -5.68
N ILE A 216 -17.55 -2.01 -6.67
CA ILE A 216 -16.45 -2.57 -7.47
C ILE A 216 -16.52 -2.01 -8.89
N ARG A 217 -15.41 -1.42 -9.34
CA ARG A 217 -15.24 -0.92 -10.70
C ARG A 217 -14.18 -1.74 -11.42
N PHE A 218 -14.48 -2.16 -12.66
CA PHE A 218 -13.54 -2.92 -13.47
C PHE A 218 -12.89 -2.02 -14.51
N TYR A 219 -11.58 -2.14 -14.63
CA TYR A 219 -10.75 -1.49 -15.63
C TYR A 219 -10.13 -2.60 -16.51
N GLY A 220 -10.27 -2.49 -17.82
CA GLY A 220 -9.57 -3.38 -18.75
C GLY A 220 -8.10 -3.05 -18.82
N GLY A 221 -7.27 -4.07 -19.04
CA GLY A 221 -5.84 -3.92 -19.10
C GLY A 221 -5.13 -4.11 -17.75
N ASN A 222 -3.83 -3.89 -17.75
CA ASN A 222 -2.95 -4.12 -16.62
C ASN A 222 -2.98 -2.95 -15.59
N PHE A 223 -2.15 -3.06 -14.55
CA PHE A 223 -2.11 -2.05 -13.49
C PHE A 223 -1.58 -0.69 -13.98
N THR A 224 -0.61 -0.67 -14.88
CA THR A 224 -0.08 0.58 -15.47
C THR A 224 -1.17 1.33 -16.27
N GLU A 225 -2.02 0.62 -17.01
CA GLU A 225 -3.17 1.23 -17.72
C GLU A 225 -4.24 1.72 -16.75
N TYR A 226 -4.50 0.99 -15.67
CA TYR A 226 -5.37 1.42 -14.56
C TYR A 226 -4.85 2.72 -13.93
N GLU A 227 -3.55 2.78 -13.52
CA GLU A 227 -2.95 3.99 -12.96
C GLU A 227 -3.11 5.19 -13.90
N SER A 228 -2.82 4.99 -15.20
CA SER A 228 -2.97 6.05 -16.20
C SER A 228 -4.43 6.56 -16.30
N SER A 229 -5.40 5.66 -16.20
CA SER A 229 -6.82 6.00 -16.22
C SER A 229 -7.25 6.78 -14.97
N VAL A 230 -6.76 6.38 -13.80
CA VAL A 230 -7.03 7.07 -12.52
C VAL A 230 -6.37 8.44 -12.51
N ASP A 231 -5.12 8.57 -12.95
CA ASP A 231 -4.41 9.85 -13.02
C ASP A 231 -5.10 10.82 -14.00
N ALA A 232 -5.55 10.35 -15.16
CA ALA A 232 -6.30 11.16 -16.11
C ALA A 232 -7.64 11.65 -15.51
N ALA A 233 -8.38 10.79 -14.83
CA ALA A 233 -9.61 11.15 -14.14
C ALA A 233 -9.36 12.19 -13.03
N ARG A 234 -8.25 12.04 -12.31
CA ARG A 234 -7.81 12.98 -11.28
C ARG A 234 -7.46 14.35 -11.84
N GLU A 235 -6.70 14.42 -12.94
CA GLU A 235 -6.40 15.69 -13.61
C GLU A 235 -7.66 16.46 -13.98
N VAL A 236 -8.67 15.75 -14.52
CA VAL A 236 -9.98 16.34 -14.85
C VAL A 236 -10.67 16.86 -13.60
N ALA A 237 -10.69 16.08 -12.51
CA ALA A 237 -11.30 16.47 -11.23
C ALA A 237 -10.61 17.71 -10.64
N GLU A 238 -9.27 17.75 -10.60
CA GLU A 238 -8.50 18.91 -10.14
C GLU A 238 -8.74 20.16 -10.97
N LYS A 239 -8.88 20.01 -12.29
CA LYS A 239 -9.24 21.11 -13.20
C LYS A 239 -10.63 21.65 -12.90
N ASN A 240 -11.60 20.76 -12.64
CA ASN A 240 -12.96 21.13 -12.29
C ASN A 240 -13.01 21.88 -10.95
N ILE A 241 -12.23 21.45 -9.95
CA ILE A 241 -12.11 22.16 -8.66
C ILE A 241 -11.53 23.57 -8.87
N ARG A 242 -10.42 23.68 -9.61
CA ARG A 242 -9.81 24.99 -9.90
C ARG A 242 -10.78 25.95 -10.61
N ASN A 243 -11.55 25.43 -11.56
CA ASN A 243 -12.58 26.19 -12.24
C ASN A 243 -13.69 26.64 -11.28
N ALA A 244 -14.20 25.75 -10.44
CA ALA A 244 -15.23 26.05 -9.45
C ALA A 244 -14.75 27.05 -8.39
N GLU A 245 -13.48 26.98 -7.94
CA GLU A 245 -12.88 27.99 -7.06
C GLU A 245 -12.82 29.38 -7.71
N GLN A 246 -12.45 29.45 -8.99
CA GLN A 246 -12.44 30.71 -9.75
C GLN A 246 -13.83 31.28 -9.87
N ASP A 247 -14.84 30.42 -10.13
CA ASP A 247 -16.25 30.85 -10.18
C ASP A 247 -16.71 31.43 -8.84
N VAL A 248 -16.42 30.76 -7.71
CA VAL A 248 -16.74 31.28 -6.37
C VAL A 248 -16.06 32.64 -6.13
N LYS A 249 -14.79 32.80 -6.51
CA LYS A 249 -14.07 34.09 -6.39
C LYS A 249 -14.71 35.15 -7.24
N ARG A 250 -15.13 34.82 -8.48
CA ARG A 250 -15.80 35.75 -9.40
C ARG A 250 -17.14 36.20 -8.82
N GLU A 251 -18.02 35.28 -8.45
CA GLU A 251 -19.35 35.59 -7.91
C GLU A 251 -19.27 36.41 -6.61
N LYS A 252 -18.31 36.12 -5.73
CA LYS A 252 -18.04 36.92 -4.52
C LYS A 252 -17.65 38.37 -4.87
N ARG A 253 -16.78 38.56 -5.87
CA ARG A 253 -16.38 39.90 -6.33
C ARG A 253 -17.58 40.66 -6.92
N GLU A 254 -18.42 40.00 -7.73
CA GLU A 254 -19.62 40.59 -8.30
C GLU A 254 -20.63 41.01 -7.22
N LEU A 255 -20.85 40.15 -6.22
CA LEU A 255 -21.70 40.47 -5.07
C LEU A 255 -21.18 41.70 -4.32
N GLN A 256 -19.88 41.75 -4.05
CA GLN A 256 -19.27 42.91 -3.39
C GLN A 256 -19.43 44.18 -4.21
N GLN A 257 -19.13 44.15 -5.51
CA GLN A 257 -19.33 45.29 -6.42
C GLN A 257 -20.79 45.74 -6.52
N ALA A 258 -21.74 44.78 -6.55
CA ALA A 258 -23.16 45.07 -6.55
C ALA A 258 -23.58 45.81 -5.26
N ARG A 259 -23.09 45.35 -4.10
CA ARG A 259 -23.31 46.00 -2.79
C ARG A 259 -22.73 47.41 -2.74
N GLU A 260 -21.51 47.62 -3.23
CA GLU A 260 -20.87 48.95 -3.28
C GLU A 260 -21.63 49.91 -4.21
N ARG A 261 -22.05 49.41 -5.40
CA ARG A 261 -22.87 50.20 -6.33
C ARG A 261 -24.23 50.59 -5.74
N ALA A 262 -24.89 49.66 -5.05
CA ALA A 262 -26.16 49.90 -4.35
C ALA A 262 -25.98 50.91 -3.22
N ALA A 263 -24.91 50.81 -2.42
CA ALA A 263 -24.60 51.79 -1.35
C ALA A 263 -24.32 53.19 -1.91
N ARG A 264 -23.55 53.31 -3.01
CA ARG A 264 -23.31 54.61 -3.69
C ARG A 264 -24.58 55.21 -4.26
N ARG A 265 -25.46 54.38 -4.90
CA ARG A 265 -26.76 54.85 -5.41
C ARG A 265 -27.68 55.33 -4.28
N ALA A 266 -27.74 54.60 -3.16
CA ALA A 266 -28.52 54.97 -1.99
C ALA A 266 -28.03 56.28 -1.36
N SER A 267 -26.69 56.46 -1.25
CA SER A 267 -26.09 57.70 -0.74
C SER A 267 -26.40 58.92 -1.66
N ASN A 268 -26.23 58.75 -2.98
CA ASN A 268 -26.54 59.83 -3.96
C ASN A 268 -28.04 60.15 -4.00
N ALA A 269 -28.94 59.17 -3.94
CA ALA A 269 -30.37 59.34 -3.85
C ALA A 269 -30.76 60.09 -2.56
N ALA A 270 -30.15 59.75 -1.41
CA ALA A 270 -30.39 60.46 -0.16
C ALA A 270 -29.97 61.96 -0.23
N ARG A 271 -28.82 62.25 -0.85
CA ARG A 271 -28.38 63.64 -1.06
C ARG A 271 -29.32 64.42 -1.98
N ASN A 272 -29.74 63.84 -3.10
CA ASN A 272 -30.63 64.49 -4.07
C ASN A 272 -32.04 64.70 -3.50
N LEU A 273 -32.58 63.78 -2.70
CA LEU A 273 -33.88 63.94 -2.02
C LEU A 273 -33.86 65.04 -0.96
N GLY A 274 -32.72 65.25 -0.28
CA GLY A 274 -32.54 66.37 0.67
C GLY A 274 -32.61 67.73 -0.02
N ASN A 275 -32.22 67.83 -1.31
CA ASN A 275 -32.16 69.07 -2.08
C ASN A 275 -33.40 69.32 -2.97
N ALA A 276 -34.31 68.32 -3.14
CA ALA A 276 -35.37 68.38 -4.15
C ALA A 276 -36.72 68.95 -3.66
N GLY A 277 -36.89 69.34 -2.39
CA GLY A 277 -38.11 69.98 -1.87
C GLY A 277 -39.42 69.18 -2.02
N LEU A 278 -39.35 67.86 -2.22
CA LEU A 278 -40.49 66.96 -2.48
C LEU A 278 -41.28 66.62 -1.20
N PRO A 279 -42.62 66.41 -1.28
CA PRO A 279 -43.43 66.00 -0.14
C PRO A 279 -42.93 64.65 0.47
N LYS A 280 -42.88 64.58 1.80
CA LYS A 280 -42.31 63.38 2.56
C LYS A 280 -42.91 62.06 2.13
N ILE A 281 -44.15 61.97 1.67
CA ILE A 281 -44.83 60.75 1.23
C ILE A 281 -44.20 60.18 -0.06
N PHE A 282 -43.93 61.06 -1.07
CA PHE A 282 -43.28 60.65 -2.32
C PHE A 282 -41.81 60.18 -2.11
N ALA A 283 -41.07 60.86 -1.23
CA ALA A 283 -39.73 60.53 -0.88
C ALA A 283 -39.66 59.12 -0.15
N GLY A 284 -40.65 58.81 0.67
CA GLY A 284 -40.77 57.52 1.34
C GLY A 284 -41.02 56.35 0.38
N THR A 285 -41.91 56.55 -0.62
CA THR A 285 -42.20 55.50 -1.63
C THR A 285 -41.01 55.22 -2.54
N MET A 286 -40.29 56.26 -3.01
CA MET A 286 -39.07 56.11 -3.80
C MET A 286 -37.97 55.40 -3.04
N LYS A 287 -37.78 55.67 -1.73
CA LYS A 287 -36.81 55.02 -0.88
C LYS A 287 -37.13 53.54 -0.68
N ARG A 288 -38.43 53.20 -0.47
CA ARG A 288 -38.90 51.82 -0.34
C ARG A 288 -38.64 51.00 -1.61
N ASN A 289 -39.04 51.51 -2.78
CA ASN A 289 -38.83 50.84 -4.07
C ASN A 289 -37.34 50.65 -4.40
N ALA A 290 -36.48 51.62 -4.04
CA ALA A 290 -35.04 51.49 -4.19
C ALA A 290 -34.45 50.41 -3.25
N GLN A 291 -34.97 50.32 -2.02
CA GLN A 291 -34.56 49.27 -1.07
C GLN A 291 -35.02 47.86 -1.50
N GLU A 292 -36.26 47.72 -2.00
CA GLU A 292 -36.77 46.44 -2.52
C GLU A 292 -35.99 45.99 -3.75
N SER A 293 -35.66 46.88 -4.68
CA SER A 293 -34.84 46.56 -5.87
C SER A 293 -33.42 46.17 -5.48
N ALA A 294 -32.80 46.84 -4.50
CA ALA A 294 -31.49 46.52 -3.99
C ALA A 294 -31.50 45.17 -3.21
N GLY A 295 -32.59 44.89 -2.47
CA GLY A 295 -32.79 43.60 -1.79
C GLY A 295 -32.85 42.45 -2.77
N LYS A 296 -33.70 42.51 -3.81
CA LYS A 296 -33.80 41.48 -4.86
C LYS A 296 -32.48 41.25 -5.59
N ALA A 297 -31.75 42.31 -5.93
CA ALA A 297 -30.43 42.17 -6.57
C ALA A 297 -29.41 41.49 -5.65
N ASN A 298 -29.40 41.83 -4.35
CA ASN A 298 -28.51 41.19 -3.37
C ASN A 298 -28.87 39.71 -3.15
N GLU A 299 -30.15 39.35 -3.10
CA GLU A 299 -30.62 37.95 -3.01
C GLU A 299 -30.17 37.15 -4.24
N THR A 300 -30.32 37.69 -5.45
CA THR A 300 -29.90 37.01 -6.69
C THR A 300 -28.39 36.75 -6.70
N HIS A 301 -27.56 37.71 -6.34
CA HIS A 301 -26.11 37.50 -6.25
C HIS A 301 -25.72 36.59 -5.11
N SER A 302 -26.40 36.63 -3.96
CA SER A 302 -26.16 35.71 -2.86
C SER A 302 -26.49 34.26 -3.25
N ALA A 303 -27.62 34.02 -3.94
CA ALA A 303 -28.00 32.72 -4.46
C ALA A 303 -26.96 32.17 -5.47
N ARG A 304 -26.36 33.02 -6.31
CA ARG A 304 -25.28 32.62 -7.23
C ARG A 304 -24.03 32.21 -6.49
N VAL A 305 -23.63 32.93 -5.44
CA VAL A 305 -22.49 32.56 -4.59
C VAL A 305 -22.72 31.19 -3.91
N GLU A 306 -23.92 30.97 -3.37
CA GLU A 306 -24.26 29.68 -2.76
C GLU A 306 -24.28 28.52 -3.78
N SER A 307 -24.82 28.75 -4.98
CA SER A 307 -24.77 27.77 -6.08
C SER A 307 -23.33 27.46 -6.53
N ALA A 308 -22.47 28.50 -6.59
CA ALA A 308 -21.05 28.31 -6.92
C ALA A 308 -20.30 27.51 -5.82
N LYS A 309 -20.60 27.75 -4.55
CA LYS A 309 -20.06 26.99 -3.43
C LYS A 309 -20.53 25.54 -3.49
N ALA A 310 -21.82 25.29 -3.72
CA ALA A 310 -22.36 23.93 -3.84
C ALA A 310 -21.68 23.15 -4.99
N ARG A 311 -21.37 23.81 -6.11
CA ARG A 311 -20.59 23.20 -7.21
C ARG A 311 -19.14 22.91 -6.80
N LEU A 312 -18.49 23.79 -6.04
CA LEU A 312 -17.16 23.56 -5.50
C LEU A 312 -17.14 22.37 -4.54
N ASP A 313 -18.12 22.29 -3.63
CA ASP A 313 -18.26 21.18 -2.69
C ASP A 313 -18.54 19.84 -3.42
N ALA A 314 -19.34 19.88 -4.50
CA ALA A 314 -19.58 18.71 -5.34
C ALA A 314 -18.32 18.26 -6.09
N ALA A 315 -17.56 19.20 -6.67
CA ALA A 315 -16.29 18.92 -7.33
C ALA A 315 -15.24 18.39 -6.33
N GLY A 316 -15.20 18.94 -5.11
CA GLY A 316 -14.31 18.48 -4.05
C GLY A 316 -14.60 17.05 -3.59
N ARG A 317 -15.87 16.63 -3.60
CA ARG A 317 -16.25 15.23 -3.28
C ARG A 317 -15.88 14.23 -4.37
N ALA A 318 -15.75 14.69 -5.60
CA ALA A 318 -15.33 13.85 -6.73
C ALA A 318 -13.82 13.63 -6.77
N LEU A 319 -13.02 14.44 -6.07
CA LEU A 319 -11.59 14.23 -5.94
C LEU A 319 -11.34 13.18 -4.86
N ARG A 320 -10.72 12.06 -5.24
CA ARG A 320 -10.27 11.04 -4.29
C ARG A 320 -9.18 11.63 -3.38
N ASP A 321 -9.20 11.25 -2.12
CA ASP A 321 -8.30 11.78 -1.07
C ASP A 321 -6.86 11.21 -1.16
N GLU A 322 -6.39 10.89 -2.36
CA GLU A 322 -5.04 10.42 -2.67
C GLU A 322 -4.05 11.60 -2.68
N GLN A 323 -3.88 12.24 -1.54
CA GLN A 323 -2.94 13.34 -1.45
C GLN A 323 -1.51 12.81 -1.32
N ARG A 324 -0.61 13.25 -2.21
CA ARG A 324 0.84 13.02 -2.08
C ARG A 324 1.39 13.86 -0.94
N ILE A 325 2.36 13.31 -0.22
CA ILE A 325 3.09 14.06 0.81
C ILE A 325 3.98 15.07 0.09
N ALA A 326 3.67 16.36 0.20
CA ALA A 326 4.47 17.44 -0.36
C ALA A 326 5.27 18.12 0.77
N VAL A 327 6.51 17.70 0.98
CA VAL A 327 7.38 18.21 2.06
C VAL A 327 8.73 18.59 1.50
N GLU A 328 9.25 19.73 1.92
CA GLU A 328 10.64 20.12 1.77
C GLU A 328 11.40 19.75 3.05
N LEU A 329 12.55 19.10 2.91
CA LEU A 329 13.37 18.58 4.00
C LEU A 329 14.82 19.15 3.93
N PRO A 330 15.01 20.48 4.01
CA PRO A 330 16.33 21.10 3.81
C PRO A 330 17.34 20.68 4.87
N ASP A 331 16.89 20.39 6.09
CA ASP A 331 17.78 20.06 7.21
C ASP A 331 18.35 18.63 7.13
N THR A 332 17.88 17.82 6.17
CA THR A 332 18.38 16.47 5.93
C THR A 332 19.58 16.42 4.96
N ASN A 333 20.00 17.55 4.43
CA ASN A 333 21.03 17.64 3.40
C ASN A 333 22.40 17.14 3.91
N VAL A 334 22.99 16.21 3.15
CA VAL A 334 24.34 15.70 3.38
C VAL A 334 25.23 16.09 2.21
N PRO A 335 26.38 16.74 2.44
CA PRO A 335 27.30 17.09 1.36
C PRO A 335 27.73 15.86 0.55
N SER A 336 27.79 16.02 -0.78
CA SER A 336 28.24 14.96 -1.69
C SER A 336 29.65 14.48 -1.32
N GLY A 337 29.82 13.15 -1.27
CA GLY A 337 31.09 12.51 -0.95
C GLY A 337 31.42 12.41 0.54
N ARG A 338 30.64 13.02 1.45
CA ARG A 338 30.83 12.84 2.89
C ARG A 338 30.52 11.40 3.28
N THR A 339 31.48 10.68 3.85
CA THR A 339 31.26 9.34 4.38
C THR A 339 30.38 9.41 5.62
N VAL A 340 29.24 8.75 5.59
CA VAL A 340 28.27 8.65 6.69
C VAL A 340 28.51 7.39 7.51
N PHE A 341 28.86 6.31 6.81
CA PHE A 341 29.20 5.02 7.41
C PHE A 341 30.31 4.36 6.61
N SER A 342 31.24 3.71 7.29
CA SER A 342 32.25 2.84 6.68
C SER A 342 32.42 1.60 7.57
N GLY A 343 32.33 0.44 6.95
CA GLY A 343 32.62 -0.84 7.57
C GLY A 343 33.54 -1.65 6.69
N ASP A 344 34.65 -2.11 7.26
CA ASP A 344 35.65 -2.95 6.62
C ASP A 344 35.63 -4.34 7.27
N ARG A 345 35.43 -5.38 6.45
CA ARG A 345 35.36 -6.78 6.86
C ARG A 345 34.44 -7.02 8.05
N ILE A 346 33.23 -6.48 7.99
CA ILE A 346 32.22 -6.63 9.04
C ILE A 346 31.89 -8.12 9.18
N GLN A 347 32.13 -8.69 10.36
CA GLN A 347 31.80 -10.07 10.71
C GLN A 347 30.72 -10.07 11.80
N PHE A 348 29.77 -10.98 11.69
CA PHE A 348 28.75 -11.12 12.73
C PHE A 348 28.26 -12.57 12.82
N ARG A 349 28.03 -13.04 14.06
CA ARG A 349 27.50 -14.36 14.34
C ARG A 349 26.41 -14.32 15.42
N PHE A 350 25.40 -15.18 15.28
CA PHE A 350 24.46 -15.50 16.34
C PHE A 350 24.81 -16.87 16.94
N GLY A 351 25.47 -16.89 18.10
CA GLY A 351 26.01 -18.13 18.65
C GLY A 351 27.03 -18.77 17.69
N GLU A 352 26.75 -19.98 17.23
CA GLU A 352 27.60 -20.69 16.25
C GLU A 352 27.28 -20.36 14.79
N ARG A 353 26.13 -19.73 14.51
CA ARG A 353 25.71 -19.40 13.15
C ARG A 353 26.39 -18.11 12.68
N GLU A 354 27.25 -18.23 11.70
CA GLU A 354 27.79 -17.07 10.98
C GLU A 354 26.75 -16.45 10.07
N VAL A 355 26.64 -15.12 10.13
CA VAL A 355 25.75 -14.33 9.27
C VAL A 355 26.53 -13.76 8.10
N PHE A 356 27.76 -13.30 8.36
CA PHE A 356 28.68 -12.83 7.33
C PHE A 356 29.88 -13.76 7.28
N ALA A 357 30.16 -14.31 6.10
CA ALA A 357 31.18 -15.34 5.87
C ALA A 357 32.62 -14.82 6.04
N ASP A 358 33.58 -15.72 5.99
CA ASP A 358 35.01 -15.43 5.99
C ASP A 358 35.36 -14.31 4.99
N GLY A 359 36.02 -13.26 5.49
CA GLY A 359 36.31 -12.05 4.76
C GLY A 359 35.38 -10.88 5.08
N GLY A 360 34.23 -11.16 5.69
CA GLY A 360 33.28 -10.13 6.15
C GLY A 360 32.54 -9.39 5.02
N ALA A 361 31.75 -8.40 5.38
CA ALA A 361 31.06 -7.50 4.45
C ALA A 361 31.73 -6.12 4.46
N ASP A 362 32.08 -5.61 3.28
CA ASP A 362 32.60 -4.27 3.10
C ASP A 362 31.47 -3.34 2.66
N LEU A 363 31.30 -2.22 3.34
CA LEU A 363 30.26 -1.25 3.01
C LEU A 363 30.70 0.16 3.37
N ALA A 364 30.77 1.05 2.38
CA ALA A 364 30.86 2.47 2.60
C ALA A 364 29.61 3.16 2.08
N ILE A 365 29.02 4.05 2.89
CA ILE A 365 27.86 4.87 2.55
C ILE A 365 28.30 6.33 2.55
N ARG A 366 28.05 7.01 1.43
CA ARG A 366 28.38 8.41 1.26
C ARG A 366 27.12 9.23 1.02
N GLY A 367 27.10 10.45 1.46
CA GLY A 367 25.93 11.32 1.21
C GLY A 367 25.95 11.90 -0.19
N PRO A 368 24.79 12.07 -0.81
CA PRO A 368 23.43 11.57 -0.50
C PRO A 368 23.07 10.27 -1.24
N GLU A 369 23.89 9.23 -1.15
CA GLU A 369 23.69 7.94 -1.84
C GLU A 369 22.35 7.28 -1.50
N ARG A 370 21.74 6.63 -2.50
CA ARG A 370 20.52 5.83 -2.39
C ARG A 370 20.83 4.37 -2.67
N ILE A 371 20.84 3.54 -1.62
CA ILE A 371 21.33 2.17 -1.68
C ILE A 371 20.19 1.19 -1.43
N ALA A 372 20.02 0.18 -2.31
CA ALA A 372 19.18 -0.98 -2.04
C ALA A 372 20.03 -2.16 -1.57
N VAL A 373 19.55 -2.89 -0.56
CA VAL A 373 20.10 -4.16 -0.12
C VAL A 373 19.07 -5.27 -0.40
N THR A 374 19.41 -6.16 -1.31
CA THR A 374 18.58 -7.29 -1.74
C THR A 374 19.21 -8.62 -1.30
N GLY A 375 18.50 -9.72 -1.46
CA GLY A 375 19.00 -11.06 -1.17
C GLY A 375 17.97 -11.96 -0.49
N PRO A 376 18.24 -13.26 -0.35
CA PRO A 376 17.31 -14.24 0.21
C PRO A 376 16.83 -13.86 1.63
N ASN A 377 15.68 -14.39 2.01
CA ASN A 377 15.20 -14.25 3.38
C ASN A 377 16.16 -14.98 4.33
N GLY A 378 16.47 -14.34 5.46
CA GLY A 378 17.43 -14.88 6.45
C GLY A 378 18.92 -14.70 6.08
N ALA A 379 19.27 -14.02 4.98
CA ALA A 379 20.65 -13.74 4.59
C ALA A 379 21.37 -12.75 5.53
N GLY A 380 20.64 -12.05 6.41
CA GLY A 380 21.24 -11.09 7.36
C GLY A 380 21.02 -9.62 7.01
N LYS A 381 20.10 -9.29 6.08
CA LYS A 381 19.81 -7.91 5.66
C LYS A 381 19.47 -7.00 6.84
N SER A 382 18.49 -7.37 7.66
CA SER A 382 18.11 -6.61 8.87
C SER A 382 19.24 -6.57 9.91
N THR A 383 20.07 -7.62 9.99
CA THR A 383 21.26 -7.65 10.85
C THR A 383 22.27 -6.59 10.41
N LEU A 384 22.50 -6.45 9.11
CA LEU A 384 23.37 -5.41 8.55
C LEU A 384 22.84 -4.01 8.92
N LEU A 385 21.54 -3.75 8.77
CA LEU A 385 20.94 -2.46 9.16
C LEU A 385 21.12 -2.17 10.66
N LYS A 386 20.94 -3.17 11.52
CA LYS A 386 21.14 -3.04 12.97
C LYS A 386 22.61 -2.77 13.33
N ILE A 387 23.54 -3.35 12.60
CA ILE A 387 24.98 -3.06 12.76
C ILE A 387 25.27 -1.62 12.32
N ILE A 388 24.75 -1.15 11.17
CA ILE A 388 24.92 0.22 10.71
C ILE A 388 24.38 1.22 11.75
N ARG A 389 23.21 0.93 12.31
CA ARG A 389 22.57 1.74 13.37
C ARG A 389 23.38 1.77 14.68
N GLY A 390 24.18 0.73 14.94
CA GLY A 390 24.94 0.56 16.18
C GLY A 390 24.21 -0.20 17.28
N GLU A 391 23.11 -0.84 16.96
CA GLU A 391 22.34 -1.70 17.87
C GLU A 391 23.03 -3.06 18.09
N LEU A 392 23.71 -3.56 17.07
CA LEU A 392 24.53 -4.75 17.14
C LEU A 392 26.01 -4.40 16.95
N THR A 393 26.85 -4.95 17.82
CA THR A 393 28.31 -4.85 17.69
C THR A 393 28.82 -6.00 16.84
N PRO A 394 29.58 -5.75 15.77
CA PRO A 394 30.17 -6.81 14.96
C PRO A 394 31.13 -7.66 15.80
N SER A 395 31.22 -8.95 15.45
CA SER A 395 32.18 -9.87 16.07
C SER A 395 33.60 -9.72 15.54
N GLY A 396 33.79 -9.02 14.42
CA GLY A 396 35.07 -8.69 13.81
C GLY A 396 34.92 -7.62 12.73
N GLY A 397 36.05 -7.08 12.28
CA GLY A 397 36.08 -5.96 11.35
C GLY A 397 36.09 -4.59 12.04
N GLU A 398 36.22 -3.53 11.25
CA GLU A 398 36.25 -2.15 11.72
C GLU A 398 35.03 -1.38 11.23
N ILE A 399 34.43 -0.59 12.10
CA ILE A 399 33.27 0.25 11.77
C ILE A 399 33.53 1.70 12.20
N THR A 400 33.32 2.61 11.28
CA THR A 400 33.33 4.05 11.52
C THR A 400 31.96 4.63 11.17
N ARG A 401 31.37 5.40 12.09
CA ARG A 401 30.16 6.18 11.87
C ARG A 401 30.51 7.66 11.95
N ALA A 402 30.07 8.44 10.97
CA ALA A 402 30.20 9.88 11.05
C ALA A 402 29.33 10.44 12.17
N GLU A 403 29.73 11.60 12.71
CA GLU A 403 28.83 12.38 13.54
C GLU A 403 27.58 12.75 12.73
N GLY A 404 26.44 12.36 13.22
CA GLY A 404 25.14 12.56 12.58
C GLY A 404 24.13 11.55 13.07
N ARG A 405 22.85 11.87 12.90
CA ARG A 405 21.78 10.99 13.35
C ARG A 405 21.47 9.94 12.31
N VAL A 406 21.44 8.70 12.73
CA VAL A 406 20.92 7.57 11.95
C VAL A 406 19.51 7.29 12.41
N ALA A 407 18.55 7.33 11.51
CA ALA A 407 17.18 6.94 11.80
C ALA A 407 16.88 5.57 11.17
N TYR A 408 16.06 4.78 11.86
CA TYR A 408 15.67 3.44 11.41
C TYR A 408 14.17 3.29 11.44
N VAL A 409 13.61 2.90 10.33
CA VAL A 409 12.20 2.55 10.19
C VAL A 409 12.12 1.04 10.02
N SER A 410 11.62 0.38 11.06
CA SER A 410 11.45 -1.08 11.08
C SER A 410 10.22 -1.50 10.28
N GLN A 411 10.21 -2.75 9.83
CA GLN A 411 9.05 -3.38 9.21
C GLN A 411 7.78 -3.31 10.09
N ARG A 412 7.94 -3.31 11.43
CA ARG A 412 6.82 -3.31 12.39
C ARG A 412 6.29 -1.92 12.71
N LEU A 413 6.97 -0.85 12.28
CA LEU A 413 6.64 0.54 12.61
C LEU A 413 6.45 0.76 14.14
N ASP A 414 7.35 0.16 14.93
CA ASP A 414 7.30 0.13 16.40
C ASP A 414 8.05 1.29 17.08
N LEU A 415 8.40 2.32 16.29
CA LEU A 415 9.15 3.48 16.75
C LEU A 415 8.31 4.44 17.62
N LEU A 416 7.01 4.50 17.38
CA LEU A 416 6.08 5.42 18.05
C LEU A 416 5.42 4.75 19.24
N ASP A 417 5.15 5.53 20.29
CA ASP A 417 4.31 5.07 21.40
C ASP A 417 2.85 5.00 20.95
N LEU A 418 2.29 3.80 21.02
CA LEU A 418 0.94 3.50 20.56
C LEU A 418 -0.15 4.19 21.40
N ASN A 419 0.15 4.56 22.65
CA ASN A 419 -0.79 5.20 23.57
C ASN A 419 -0.82 6.72 23.39
N LEU A 420 0.26 7.30 22.86
CA LEU A 420 0.33 8.73 22.58
C LEU A 420 -0.35 9.07 21.26
N THR A 421 -0.86 10.29 21.17
CA THR A 421 -1.39 10.84 19.92
C THR A 421 -0.27 11.10 18.91
N VAL A 422 -0.65 11.28 17.63
CA VAL A 422 0.32 11.64 16.59
C VAL A 422 1.04 12.93 16.92
N ALA A 423 0.33 13.92 17.45
CA ALA A 423 0.91 15.22 17.85
C ALA A 423 1.86 15.11 19.04
N GLU A 424 1.55 14.27 20.02
CA GLU A 424 2.41 14.02 21.18
C GLU A 424 3.66 13.25 20.79
N ASN A 425 3.55 12.21 19.95
CA ASN A 425 4.71 11.52 19.40
C ASN A 425 5.64 12.50 18.69
N LEU A 426 5.13 13.36 17.79
CA LEU A 426 5.96 14.34 17.09
C LEU A 426 6.64 15.31 18.09
N ALA A 427 5.97 15.68 19.20
CA ALA A 427 6.57 16.52 20.23
C ALA A 427 7.75 15.86 20.95
N VAL A 428 7.74 14.52 21.07
CA VAL A 428 8.89 13.76 21.62
C VAL A 428 10.09 13.80 20.67
N PHE A 429 9.83 13.71 19.34
CA PHE A 429 10.90 13.71 18.33
C PHE A 429 11.46 15.10 18.01
N ALA A 430 10.62 16.12 18.09
CA ALA A 430 10.98 17.53 17.84
C ALA A 430 10.50 18.41 18.99
N PRO A 431 11.17 18.34 20.18
CA PRO A 431 10.73 19.06 21.38
C PRO A 431 10.81 20.57 21.22
N ASP A 432 11.80 21.07 20.51
CA ASP A 432 12.04 22.52 20.32
C ASP A 432 11.13 23.13 19.23
N MET A 433 10.45 22.31 18.43
CA MET A 433 9.53 22.78 17.38
C MET A 433 8.24 23.36 17.99
N PRO A 434 7.86 24.63 17.67
CA PRO A 434 6.63 25.23 18.16
C PRO A 434 5.38 24.47 17.76
N ALA A 435 4.37 24.38 18.63
CA ALA A 435 3.12 23.66 18.39
C ALA A 435 2.41 24.02 17.07
N PRO A 436 2.31 25.31 16.65
CA PRO A 436 1.72 25.65 15.35
C PRO A 436 2.48 25.07 14.16
N GLN A 437 3.83 24.99 14.26
CA GLN A 437 4.68 24.43 13.22
C GLN A 437 4.49 22.91 13.14
N ARG A 438 4.42 22.21 14.29
CA ARG A 438 4.08 20.78 14.36
C ARG A 438 2.72 20.46 13.69
N MET A 439 1.69 21.28 13.97
CA MET A 439 0.37 21.09 13.35
C MET A 439 0.40 21.29 11.83
N ASN A 440 1.12 22.31 11.35
CA ASN A 440 1.31 22.53 9.91
C ASN A 440 2.05 21.38 9.24
N LEU A 441 3.07 20.84 9.92
CA LEU A 441 3.80 19.68 9.45
C LEU A 441 2.92 18.45 9.35
N LEU A 442 2.19 18.11 10.41
CA LEU A 442 1.27 16.97 10.41
C LEU A 442 0.19 17.11 9.34
N ALA A 443 -0.28 18.34 9.05
CA ALA A 443 -1.21 18.56 7.94
C ALA A 443 -0.60 18.23 6.57
N ARG A 444 0.72 18.41 6.37
CA ARG A 444 1.45 17.99 5.14
C ARG A 444 1.58 16.47 5.04
N PHE A 445 1.61 15.76 6.18
CA PHE A 445 1.54 14.31 6.29
C PHE A 445 0.10 13.78 6.36
N LEU A 446 -0.87 14.62 5.95
CA LEU A 446 -2.29 14.30 5.84
C LEU A 446 -3.02 14.05 7.17
N PHE A 447 -2.43 14.47 8.30
CA PHE A 447 -3.12 14.52 9.58
C PHE A 447 -3.74 15.90 9.77
N ARG A 448 -5.07 16.00 9.60
CA ARG A 448 -5.83 17.25 9.68
C ARG A 448 -6.95 17.15 10.71
N GLY A 449 -7.30 18.28 11.34
CA GLY A 449 -8.40 18.36 12.30
C GLY A 449 -8.24 17.43 13.49
N SER A 450 -9.24 16.62 13.80
CA SER A 450 -9.21 15.68 14.93
C SER A 450 -8.22 14.53 14.77
N ARG A 451 -7.78 14.20 13.55
CA ARG A 451 -6.87 13.07 13.30
C ARG A 451 -5.50 13.21 13.95
N VAL A 452 -5.02 14.42 14.20
CA VAL A 452 -3.75 14.67 14.91
C VAL A 452 -3.79 14.23 16.39
N HIS A 453 -5.00 14.14 16.95
CA HIS A 453 -5.25 13.77 18.34
C HIS A 453 -5.65 12.30 18.52
N LEU A 454 -5.62 11.50 17.46
CA LEU A 454 -5.86 10.06 17.56
C LEU A 454 -4.62 9.37 18.15
N PRO A 455 -4.80 8.41 19.07
CA PRO A 455 -3.72 7.54 19.51
C PRO A 455 -3.13 6.75 18.34
N VAL A 456 -1.79 6.62 18.29
CA VAL A 456 -1.12 5.89 17.21
C VAL A 456 -1.59 4.44 17.10
N GLY A 457 -1.98 3.82 18.22
CA GLY A 457 -2.51 2.46 18.25
C GLY A 457 -3.82 2.27 17.47
N SER A 458 -4.61 3.34 17.27
CA SER A 458 -5.87 3.31 16.50
C SER A 458 -5.69 3.58 15.00
N LEU A 459 -4.47 3.89 14.55
CA LEU A 459 -4.18 4.21 13.16
C LEU A 459 -4.07 2.94 12.30
N SER A 460 -4.48 3.05 11.05
CA SER A 460 -4.19 2.05 10.02
C SER A 460 -2.67 1.95 9.77
N GLY A 461 -2.22 0.86 9.13
CA GLY A 461 -0.80 0.67 8.79
C GLY A 461 -0.21 1.83 7.99
N GLY A 462 -0.92 2.33 6.98
CA GLY A 462 -0.50 3.48 6.18
C GLY A 462 -0.48 4.79 6.96
N GLU A 463 -1.46 5.03 7.83
CA GLU A 463 -1.45 6.20 8.72
C GLU A 463 -0.30 6.14 9.73
N ARG A 464 -0.03 4.95 10.28
CA ARG A 464 1.10 4.73 11.19
C ARG A 464 2.44 4.98 10.50
N LEU A 465 2.59 4.52 9.25
CA LEU A 465 3.78 4.84 8.45
C LEU A 465 3.95 6.34 8.28
N ARG A 466 2.90 7.07 7.90
CA ARG A 466 2.96 8.54 7.74
C ARG A 466 3.35 9.24 9.03
N ALA A 467 2.76 8.83 10.16
CA ALA A 467 3.12 9.36 11.47
C ALA A 467 4.60 9.08 11.81
N THR A 468 5.06 7.85 11.54
CA THR A 468 6.46 7.46 11.74
C THR A 468 7.40 8.30 10.87
N LEU A 469 7.09 8.47 9.58
CA LEU A 469 7.88 9.29 8.67
C LEU A 469 7.91 10.76 9.12
N ALA A 470 6.78 11.33 9.54
CA ALA A 470 6.74 12.69 10.07
C ALA A 470 7.66 12.84 11.29
N CYS A 471 7.61 11.91 12.24
CA CYS A 471 8.46 11.95 13.44
C CYS A 471 9.93 11.73 13.10
N VAL A 472 10.25 10.79 12.21
CA VAL A 472 11.63 10.47 11.84
C VAL A 472 12.29 11.58 11.04
N LEU A 473 11.61 12.11 10.01
CA LEU A 473 12.19 13.09 9.09
C LEU A 473 12.34 14.49 9.70
N PHE A 474 11.51 14.81 10.70
CA PHE A 474 11.55 16.10 11.41
C PHE A 474 12.05 16.01 12.85
N THR A 475 12.72 14.93 13.17
CA THR A 475 13.42 14.81 14.45
C THR A 475 14.57 15.81 14.55
N GLU A 476 14.85 16.30 15.76
CA GLU A 476 15.94 17.24 16.03
C GLU A 476 17.09 16.54 16.79
N PRO A 477 18.32 16.51 16.21
CA PRO A 477 18.70 16.94 14.85
C PRO A 477 18.19 16.00 13.75
N ALA A 478 18.00 16.55 12.53
CA ALA A 478 17.52 15.79 11.38
C ALA A 478 18.44 14.61 11.01
N PRO A 479 17.89 13.47 10.55
CA PRO A 479 18.70 12.30 10.21
C PRO A 479 19.51 12.55 8.92
N GLN A 480 20.77 12.16 8.93
CA GLN A 480 21.66 12.19 7.77
C GLN A 480 21.72 10.83 7.05
N LEU A 481 21.39 9.76 7.76
CA LEU A 481 21.25 8.41 7.22
C LEU A 481 19.90 7.83 7.65
N LEU A 482 19.12 7.39 6.68
CA LEU A 482 17.86 6.70 6.90
C LEU A 482 18.01 5.22 6.54
N LEU A 483 17.66 4.35 7.47
CA LEU A 483 17.65 2.90 7.27
C LEU A 483 16.20 2.43 7.25
N LEU A 484 15.82 1.72 6.18
CA LEU A 484 14.47 1.25 5.93
C LEU A 484 14.49 -0.28 5.76
N ASP A 485 13.74 -0.99 6.59
CA ASP A 485 13.67 -2.44 6.58
C ASP A 485 12.30 -2.91 6.12
N GLU A 486 12.20 -3.35 4.86
CA GLU A 486 10.96 -3.77 4.19
C GLU A 486 9.79 -2.78 4.37
N PRO A 487 9.98 -1.49 4.04
CA PRO A 487 9.03 -0.45 4.39
C PRO A 487 7.72 -0.51 3.59
N THR A 488 7.68 -1.26 2.49
CA THR A 488 6.49 -1.43 1.63
C THR A 488 5.60 -2.59 2.06
N ASN A 489 6.07 -3.48 2.95
CA ASN A 489 5.30 -4.63 3.39
C ASN A 489 4.02 -4.21 4.12
N ASN A 490 2.90 -4.84 3.78
CA ASN A 490 1.56 -4.58 4.34
C ASN A 490 1.03 -3.14 4.11
N LEU A 491 1.63 -2.37 3.21
CA LEU A 491 1.13 -1.06 2.80
C LEU A 491 0.22 -1.21 1.58
N ASP A 492 -0.84 -0.41 1.54
CA ASP A 492 -1.62 -0.24 0.32
C ASP A 492 -0.90 0.67 -0.69
N LEU A 493 -1.34 0.63 -1.93
CA LEU A 493 -0.72 1.36 -3.05
C LEU A 493 -0.63 2.87 -2.79
N VAL A 494 -1.64 3.44 -2.12
CA VAL A 494 -1.66 4.86 -1.74
C VAL A 494 -0.55 5.17 -0.73
N SER A 495 -0.39 4.32 0.28
CA SER A 495 0.65 4.47 1.30
C SER A 495 2.06 4.29 0.72
N VAL A 496 2.23 3.37 -0.24
CA VAL A 496 3.49 3.20 -0.97
C VAL A 496 3.83 4.47 -1.76
N ALA A 497 2.88 5.04 -2.51
CA ALA A 497 3.10 6.29 -3.26
C ALA A 497 3.45 7.49 -2.33
N GLN A 498 2.87 7.52 -1.13
CA GLN A 498 3.19 8.53 -0.12
C GLN A 498 4.62 8.35 0.44
N LEU A 499 5.04 7.11 0.69
CA LEU A 499 6.42 6.79 1.09
C LEU A 499 7.42 7.19 0.01
N GLU A 500 7.16 6.85 -1.26
CA GLU A 500 7.98 7.25 -2.41
C GLU A 500 8.15 8.78 -2.50
N SER A 501 7.04 9.51 -2.32
CA SER A 501 7.07 10.97 -2.31
C SER A 501 7.93 11.54 -1.19
N ALA A 502 7.83 10.99 0.03
CA ALA A 502 8.62 11.40 1.17
C ALA A 502 10.12 11.11 0.98
N LEU A 503 10.47 9.92 0.47
CA LEU A 503 11.87 9.53 0.21
C LEU A 503 12.48 10.32 -0.95
N ASN A 504 11.70 10.68 -1.96
CA ASN A 504 12.17 11.54 -3.05
C ASN A 504 12.45 12.99 -2.60
N ALA A 505 11.76 13.46 -1.55
CA ALA A 505 12.03 14.75 -0.92
C ALA A 505 13.24 14.73 0.04
N TYR A 506 13.62 13.55 0.53
CA TYR A 506 14.74 13.38 1.46
C TYR A 506 16.08 13.63 0.77
N GLN A 507 16.96 14.43 1.39
CA GLN A 507 18.24 14.88 0.81
C GLN A 507 19.47 14.22 1.46
N GLY A 508 19.28 13.33 2.42
CA GLY A 508 20.33 12.54 3.05
C GLY A 508 20.60 11.22 2.32
N ALA A 509 21.51 10.43 2.86
CA ALA A 509 21.73 9.07 2.41
C ALA A 509 20.66 8.14 2.96
N PHE A 510 20.25 7.13 2.17
CA PHE A 510 19.44 6.06 2.72
C PHE A 510 19.88 4.67 2.24
N VAL A 511 19.64 3.69 3.11
CA VAL A 511 19.75 2.27 2.79
C VAL A 511 18.39 1.64 2.96
N VAL A 512 17.88 1.01 1.92
CA VAL A 512 16.58 0.33 1.94
C VAL A 512 16.75 -1.15 1.67
N VAL A 513 16.19 -1.98 2.53
CA VAL A 513 15.95 -3.41 2.29
C VAL A 513 14.55 -3.51 1.72
N SER A 514 14.39 -4.00 0.50
CA SER A 514 13.08 -4.24 -0.10
C SER A 514 13.16 -5.29 -1.20
N HIS A 515 12.03 -5.95 -1.41
CA HIS A 515 11.78 -6.88 -2.52
C HIS A 515 10.83 -6.29 -3.57
N ASP A 516 10.43 -5.03 -3.42
CA ASP A 516 9.59 -4.29 -4.37
C ASP A 516 10.49 -3.53 -5.37
N GLU A 517 10.74 -4.14 -6.53
CA GLU A 517 11.61 -3.56 -7.57
C GLU A 517 11.06 -2.23 -8.09
N ARG A 518 9.73 -2.10 -8.26
CA ARG A 518 9.12 -0.86 -8.76
C ARG A 518 9.28 0.28 -7.75
N PHE A 519 9.06 0.00 -6.47
CA PHE A 519 9.34 0.96 -5.40
C PHE A 519 10.81 1.42 -5.40
N LEU A 520 11.76 0.49 -5.52
CA LEU A 520 13.18 0.82 -5.56
C LEU A 520 13.56 1.70 -6.76
N SER A 521 12.91 1.50 -7.91
CA SER A 521 13.05 2.36 -9.08
C SER A 521 12.47 3.75 -8.85
N GLU A 522 11.25 3.84 -8.30
CA GLU A 522 10.56 5.11 -8.05
C GLU A 522 11.29 5.99 -7.03
N VAL A 523 11.93 5.40 -6.03
CA VAL A 523 12.78 6.14 -5.08
C VAL A 523 14.20 6.38 -5.61
N LYS A 524 14.47 6.05 -6.88
CA LYS A 524 15.71 6.34 -7.60
C LYS A 524 16.95 5.77 -6.92
N VAL A 525 16.91 4.47 -6.59
CA VAL A 525 18.09 3.76 -6.08
C VAL A 525 19.21 3.80 -7.10
N GLU A 526 20.40 4.21 -6.67
CA GLU A 526 21.57 4.37 -7.52
C GLU A 526 22.53 3.17 -7.42
N ARG A 527 22.58 2.54 -6.24
CA ARG A 527 23.51 1.47 -5.93
C ARG A 527 22.79 0.25 -5.37
N TRP A 528 23.03 -0.89 -6.01
CA TRP A 528 22.38 -2.14 -5.68
C TRP A 528 23.37 -3.11 -5.05
N LEU A 529 23.05 -3.59 -3.85
CA LEU A 529 23.85 -4.55 -3.11
C LEU A 529 23.05 -5.83 -2.93
N ARG A 530 23.66 -6.98 -3.21
CA ARG A 530 23.07 -8.29 -2.93
C ARG A 530 23.83 -8.95 -1.78
N LEU A 531 23.08 -9.31 -0.74
CA LEU A 531 23.59 -10.09 0.39
C LEU A 531 23.17 -11.54 0.20
N SER A 532 24.13 -12.42 -0.08
CA SER A 532 23.91 -13.87 -0.23
C SER A 532 25.13 -14.62 0.29
N ASP A 533 24.91 -15.79 0.89
CA ASP A 533 25.96 -16.67 1.40
C ASP A 533 26.98 -15.95 2.30
N GLY A 534 26.47 -15.05 3.15
CA GLY A 534 27.28 -14.26 4.06
C GLY A 534 28.18 -13.20 3.40
N ARG A 535 27.99 -12.90 2.12
CA ARG A 535 28.78 -11.90 1.36
C ARG A 535 27.90 -10.81 0.79
N LEU A 536 28.37 -9.58 0.92
CA LEU A 536 27.77 -8.40 0.32
C LEU A 536 28.49 -8.08 -1.00
N ARG A 537 27.73 -8.05 -2.10
CA ARG A 537 28.29 -7.77 -3.44
C ARG A 537 27.48 -6.67 -4.11
N GLU A 538 28.17 -5.80 -4.82
CA GLU A 538 27.52 -4.84 -5.71
C GLU A 538 27.05 -5.54 -6.98
N VAL A 539 25.81 -5.29 -7.37
CA VAL A 539 25.17 -5.89 -8.54
C VAL A 539 24.58 -4.80 -9.42
N ALA A 540 24.37 -5.12 -10.69
CA ALA A 540 23.62 -4.21 -11.58
C ALA A 540 22.16 -4.11 -11.13
N ALA A 541 21.52 -2.99 -11.46
CA ALA A 541 20.07 -2.87 -11.31
C ALA A 541 19.35 -4.01 -12.07
N PRO A 542 18.23 -4.53 -11.57
CA PRO A 542 17.44 -5.53 -12.28
C PRO A 542 17.09 -5.09 -13.69
N ALA A 543 17.17 -6.01 -14.66
CA ALA A 543 16.95 -5.70 -16.08
C ALA A 543 15.55 -5.11 -16.37
N ALA A 544 14.56 -5.46 -15.58
CA ALA A 544 13.20 -4.91 -15.66
C ALA A 544 13.13 -3.39 -15.40
N LEU A 545 14.16 -2.81 -14.76
CA LEU A 545 14.21 -1.39 -14.38
C LEU A 545 15.08 -0.54 -15.30
N THR A 546 15.73 -1.13 -16.30
CA THR A 546 16.53 -0.37 -17.27
C THR A 546 15.61 0.26 -18.32
N PRO A 547 15.59 1.61 -18.47
CA PRO A 547 14.79 2.26 -19.51
C PRO A 547 15.31 1.80 -20.90
N GLY A 548 14.60 0.91 -21.56
CA GLY A 548 14.95 0.36 -22.88
C GLY A 548 14.75 -1.14 -23.06
N GLY A 549 14.34 -1.89 -22.03
CA GLY A 549 14.12 -3.33 -22.07
C GLY A 549 12.69 -3.76 -22.45
N ALA A 550 11.95 -2.95 -23.20
CA ALA A 550 10.68 -3.37 -23.78
C ALA A 550 10.98 -4.02 -25.16
N HIS A 551 10.78 -5.33 -25.23
CA HIS A 551 10.71 -6.16 -26.43
C HIS A 551 11.97 -6.22 -27.33
N ALA A 552 12.80 -7.24 -27.10
CA ALA A 552 13.50 -7.94 -28.17
C ALA A 552 13.05 -9.41 -28.19
#